data_f6d5f0fd6f71e9f2d005a0a3581fb047
#
_entry.id   f6d5f0fd6f71e9f2d005a0a3581fb047
#
_cell.length_a   1.000
_cell.length_b   1.000
_cell.length_c   1.000
_cell.angle_alpha   90.00
_cell.angle_beta   90.00
_cell.angle_gamma   90.00
#
_symmetry.space_group_name_H-M   'P 1'
#
loop_
_entity.id
_entity.type
_entity.pdbx_description
1 polymer ?
#
loop_
_entity_poly.entity_id
_entity_poly.type
_entity_poly.pdbx_seq_one_letter_code
_entity_poly.pdbx_strand_id
1 'polypeptide(L)'
;MALTTAGRNFIAGAIINDSSPTFFTNANSYLGVGDSTTAFSAAHTDLQASTNKLRKAMDSTYPQISTNALVFKSSFGDAEANFAWAEWAVFN
;
A
#
# COMPACT_ATOMS: atom_id res chain seq x y z
N MET A 1 -10.05 -0.79 -6.87
CA MET A 1 -9.20 -0.23 -5.80
C MET A 1 -9.90 0.96 -5.16
N ALA A 2 -9.80 1.08 -3.85
CA ALA A 2 -10.42 2.16 -3.11
C ALA A 2 -9.36 3.06 -2.48
N LEU A 3 -9.57 4.36 -2.51
CA LEU A 3 -8.68 5.33 -1.89
C LEU A 3 -9.22 5.71 -0.51
N THR A 4 -8.35 5.62 0.50
CA THR A 4 -8.66 6.15 1.83
C THR A 4 -8.60 7.67 1.84
N THR A 5 -9.15 8.28 2.89
CA THR A 5 -9.01 9.72 3.10
C THR A 5 -7.53 10.13 3.18
N ALA A 6 -6.71 9.33 3.86
CA ALA A 6 -5.26 9.56 3.94
C ALA A 6 -4.62 9.52 2.54
N GLY A 7 -5.01 8.56 1.68
CA GLY A 7 -4.51 8.47 0.31
C GLY A 7 -4.90 9.67 -0.55
N ARG A 8 -6.14 10.13 -0.41
CA ARG A 8 -6.59 11.33 -1.13
C ARG A 8 -5.85 12.58 -0.68
N ASN A 9 -5.64 12.73 0.61
CA ASN A 9 -4.89 13.85 1.16
C ASN A 9 -3.45 13.85 0.68
N PHE A 10 -2.83 12.67 0.59
CA PHE A 10 -1.50 12.54 0.03
C PHE A 10 -1.46 13.04 -1.43
N ILE A 11 -2.39 12.59 -2.27
CA ILE A 11 -2.43 12.98 -3.69
C ILE A 11 -2.60 14.50 -3.81
N ALA A 12 -3.54 15.07 -3.08
CA ALA A 12 -3.78 16.52 -3.11
C ALA A 12 -2.56 17.30 -2.65
N GLY A 13 -1.91 16.87 -1.57
CA GLY A 13 -0.71 17.51 -1.07
C GLY A 13 0.47 17.36 -2.01
N ALA A 14 0.61 16.20 -2.66
CA ALA A 14 1.71 15.94 -3.59
C ALA A 14 1.67 16.85 -4.82
N ILE A 15 0.47 17.16 -5.31
CA ILE A 15 0.31 18.02 -6.49
C ILE A 15 0.90 19.41 -6.25
N ILE A 16 0.78 19.94 -5.04
CA ILE A 16 1.28 21.26 -4.69
C ILE A 16 2.49 21.23 -3.76
N ASN A 17 3.05 20.04 -3.50
CA ASN A 17 4.16 19.83 -2.58
C ASN A 17 3.90 20.42 -1.18
N ASP A 18 2.69 20.21 -0.68
CA ASP A 18 2.32 20.68 0.66
C ASP A 18 2.93 19.81 1.74
N SER A 19 3.61 20.41 2.71
CA SER A 19 4.21 19.72 3.86
C SER A 19 5.21 18.62 3.48
N SER A 20 5.90 18.77 2.35
CA SER A 20 6.93 17.84 1.89
C SER A 20 6.47 16.38 1.98
N PRO A 21 5.48 15.96 1.19
CA PRO A 21 4.91 14.62 1.30
C PRO A 21 5.95 13.52 1.03
N THR A 22 5.79 12.40 1.69
CA THR A 22 6.61 11.20 1.44
C THR A 22 6.12 10.51 0.19
N PHE A 23 6.85 10.63 -0.91
CA PHE A 23 6.45 10.04 -2.18
C PHE A 23 6.56 8.51 -2.15
N PHE A 24 5.79 7.87 -3.02
CA PHE A 24 5.80 6.41 -3.19
C PHE A 24 7.01 5.98 -4.02
N THR A 25 8.20 6.12 -3.45
CA THR A 25 9.44 5.67 -4.07
C THR A 25 9.72 4.22 -3.74
N ASN A 26 10.69 3.61 -4.40
CA ASN A 26 11.10 2.24 -4.10
C ASN A 26 11.48 2.07 -2.62
N ALA A 27 12.18 3.03 -2.03
CA ALA A 27 12.63 2.95 -0.64
C ALA A 27 11.49 3.13 0.38
N ASN A 28 10.42 3.82 -0.01
CA ASN A 28 9.37 4.24 0.93
C ASN A 28 8.06 3.50 0.77
N SER A 29 7.91 2.71 -0.29
CA SER A 29 6.63 2.06 -0.59
C SER A 29 6.60 0.62 -0.12
N TYR A 30 5.43 0.19 0.35
CA TYR A 30 5.20 -1.17 0.80
C TYR A 30 3.86 -1.66 0.27
N LEU A 31 3.80 -2.95 -0.04
CA LEU A 31 2.55 -3.62 -0.35
C LEU A 31 2.21 -4.54 0.83
N GLY A 32 1.03 -4.38 1.40
CA GLY A 32 0.61 -5.14 2.55
C GLY A 32 -0.54 -6.08 2.24
N VAL A 33 -0.53 -7.24 2.89
CA VAL A 33 -1.62 -8.22 2.82
C VAL A 33 -2.03 -8.63 4.22
N GLY A 34 -3.29 -9.01 4.39
CA GLY A 34 -3.84 -9.44 5.67
C GLY A 34 -4.99 -10.40 5.48
N ASP A 35 -5.47 -11.00 6.57
CA ASP A 35 -6.54 -11.98 6.54
C ASP A 35 -7.90 -11.45 7.04
N SER A 36 -8.03 -10.15 7.24
CA SER A 36 -9.31 -9.57 7.67
C SER A 36 -10.28 -9.45 6.51
N THR A 37 -11.54 -9.79 6.79
CA THR A 37 -12.65 -9.59 5.86
C THR A 37 -13.48 -8.34 6.19
N THR A 38 -12.98 -7.48 7.07
CA THR A 38 -13.64 -6.22 7.42
C THR A 38 -13.86 -5.37 6.17
N ALA A 39 -15.06 -4.85 6.00
CA ALA A 39 -15.42 -4.02 4.86
C ALA A 39 -14.55 -2.75 4.83
N PHE A 40 -14.24 -2.27 3.62
CA PHE A 40 -13.46 -1.05 3.44
C PHE A 40 -14.15 0.16 4.10
N SER A 41 -13.35 0.98 4.75
CA SER A 41 -13.75 2.31 5.21
C SER A 41 -12.68 3.31 4.80
N ALA A 42 -13.11 4.48 4.33
CA ALA A 42 -12.19 5.55 3.93
C ALA A 42 -11.32 6.05 5.11
N ALA A 43 -11.73 5.80 6.33
CA ALA A 43 -10.99 6.19 7.52
C ALA A 43 -9.86 5.21 7.88
N HIS A 44 -9.78 4.07 7.22
CA HIS A 44 -8.73 3.09 7.50
C HIS A 44 -7.35 3.65 7.15
N THR A 45 -6.37 3.39 8.03
CA THR A 45 -4.97 3.78 7.83
C THR A 45 -4.02 2.58 7.84
N ASP A 46 -4.55 1.38 8.04
CA ASP A 46 -3.77 0.14 8.09
C ASP A 46 -4.67 -1.03 7.70
N LEU A 47 -4.03 -2.19 7.48
CA LEU A 47 -4.71 -3.47 7.35
C LEU A 47 -5.50 -3.76 8.62
N GLN A 48 -6.66 -4.37 8.48
CA GLN A 48 -7.57 -4.59 9.61
C GLN A 48 -7.33 -5.89 10.36
N ALA A 49 -6.50 -6.79 9.82
CA ALA A 49 -6.12 -8.01 10.52
C ALA A 49 -5.43 -7.70 11.85
N SER A 50 -5.71 -8.50 12.89
CA SER A 50 -5.11 -8.32 14.20
C SER A 50 -3.63 -8.73 14.22
N THR A 51 -3.31 -9.89 13.64
CA THR A 51 -1.97 -10.48 13.68
C THR A 51 -1.48 -10.94 12.32
N ASN A 52 -2.35 -11.55 11.50
CA ASN A 52 -1.99 -12.13 10.21
C ASN A 52 -1.96 -11.04 9.14
N LYS A 53 -0.93 -10.21 9.18
CA LYS A 53 -0.70 -9.15 8.21
C LYS A 53 0.80 -8.94 8.04
N LEU A 54 1.21 -8.56 6.83
CA LEU A 54 2.61 -8.29 6.52
C LEU A 54 2.68 -7.18 5.47
N ARG A 55 3.56 -6.21 5.70
CA ARG A 55 3.96 -5.21 4.71
C ARG A 55 5.29 -5.65 4.12
N LYS A 56 5.38 -5.66 2.80
CA LYS A 56 6.59 -6.05 2.08
C LYS A 56 7.10 -4.88 1.25
N ALA A 57 8.40 -4.65 1.30
CA ALA A 57 9.05 -3.63 0.47
C ALA A 57 8.86 -3.94 -1.02
N MET A 58 8.94 -2.90 -1.85
CA MET A 58 8.83 -3.05 -3.30
C MET A 58 9.99 -3.86 -3.87
N ASP A 59 9.70 -4.64 -4.90
CA ASP A 59 10.74 -5.25 -5.72
C ASP A 59 11.61 -4.17 -6.36
N SER A 60 12.83 -4.54 -6.75
CA SER A 60 13.76 -3.62 -7.41
C SER A 60 13.09 -2.95 -8.60
N THR A 61 13.29 -1.66 -8.76
CA THR A 61 12.76 -0.78 -9.81
C THR A 61 11.27 -0.43 -9.69
N TYR A 62 10.54 -1.03 -8.77
CA TYR A 62 9.13 -0.66 -8.53
C TYR A 62 9.03 0.33 -7.38
N PRO A 63 7.97 1.14 -7.32
CA PRO A 63 6.85 1.25 -8.26
C PRO A 63 7.25 1.86 -9.60
N GLN A 64 6.46 1.59 -10.63
CA GLN A 64 6.67 2.08 -11.99
C GLN A 64 5.40 2.73 -12.52
N ILE A 65 5.57 3.59 -13.53
CA ILE A 65 4.45 4.11 -14.30
C ILE A 65 4.40 3.39 -15.64
N SER A 66 3.20 2.97 -16.03
CA SER A 66 2.93 2.37 -17.34
C SER A 66 1.80 3.14 -17.98
N THR A 67 2.11 3.95 -19.01
CA THR A 67 1.19 4.91 -19.60
C THR A 67 0.65 5.88 -18.53
N ASN A 68 -0.56 5.65 -18.03
CA ASN A 68 -1.16 6.48 -16.98
C ASN A 68 -1.53 5.65 -15.74
N ALA A 69 -0.93 4.48 -15.58
CA ALA A 69 -1.17 3.59 -14.46
C ALA A 69 0.08 3.46 -13.58
N LEU A 70 -0.13 3.35 -12.27
CA LEU A 70 0.92 3.04 -11.32
C LEU A 70 0.97 1.54 -11.09
N VAL A 71 2.16 0.96 -11.13
CA VAL A 71 2.37 -0.47 -10.89
C VAL A 71 3.22 -0.64 -9.64
N PHE A 72 2.66 -1.32 -8.66
CA PHE A 72 3.35 -1.68 -7.42
C PHE A 72 3.58 -3.18 -7.41
N LYS A 73 4.78 -3.61 -7.05
CA LYS A 73 5.14 -5.02 -7.04
C LYS A 73 6.00 -5.35 -5.84
N SER A 74 5.59 -6.38 -5.12
CA SER A 74 6.37 -6.98 -4.03
C SER A 74 6.30 -8.49 -4.16
N SER A 75 7.39 -9.17 -3.80
CA SER A 75 7.47 -10.63 -3.85
C SER A 75 7.51 -11.18 -2.43
N PHE A 76 6.66 -12.18 -2.15
CA PHE A 76 6.58 -12.81 -0.84
C PHE A 76 7.22 -14.20 -0.92
N GLY A 77 8.16 -14.46 -0.02
CA GLY A 77 8.82 -15.76 0.06
C GLY A 77 7.92 -16.85 0.61
N ASP A 78 8.36 -18.10 0.49
CA ASP A 78 7.57 -19.28 0.90
C ASP A 78 7.24 -19.27 2.40
N ALA A 79 8.04 -18.62 3.22
CA ALA A 79 7.84 -18.55 4.67
C ALA A 79 7.13 -17.25 5.10
N GLU A 80 6.66 -16.43 4.15
CA GLU A 80 6.06 -15.13 4.42
C GLU A 80 4.57 -15.14 4.11
N ALA A 81 3.77 -14.44 4.94
CA ALA A 81 2.35 -14.21 4.71
C ALA A 81 1.56 -15.50 4.42
N ASN A 82 1.85 -16.57 5.18
CA ASN A 82 1.21 -17.89 5.01
C ASN A 82 -0.15 -17.93 5.70
N PHE A 83 -1.09 -17.16 5.17
CA PHE A 83 -2.48 -17.10 5.61
C PHE A 83 -3.36 -16.76 4.42
N ALA A 84 -4.67 -16.88 4.56
CA ALA A 84 -5.59 -16.52 3.49
C ALA A 84 -5.59 -14.99 3.31
N TRP A 85 -5.23 -14.53 2.11
CA TRP A 85 -5.20 -13.09 1.81
C TRP A 85 -6.63 -12.61 1.54
N ALA A 86 -7.18 -11.85 2.47
CA ALA A 86 -8.52 -11.30 2.36
C ALA A 86 -8.53 -9.78 2.19
N GLU A 87 -7.39 -9.11 2.39
CA GLU A 87 -7.23 -7.66 2.24
C GLU A 87 -5.84 -7.36 1.71
N TRP A 88 -5.70 -6.21 1.05
CA TRP A 88 -4.40 -5.71 0.63
C TRP A 88 -4.43 -4.20 0.55
N ALA A 89 -3.25 -3.58 0.65
CA ALA A 89 -3.11 -2.13 0.54
C ALA A 89 -1.68 -1.76 0.15
N VAL A 90 -1.53 -0.53 -0.34
CA VAL A 90 -0.23 0.06 -0.64
C VAL A 90 0.03 1.18 0.35
N PHE A 91 1.24 1.22 0.89
CA PHE A 91 1.66 2.17 1.92
C PHE A 91 2.90 2.95 1.47
N ASN A 92 3.10 4.12 2.05
CA ASN A 92 4.30 4.91 1.87
C ASN A 92 4.96 5.29 3.20
#